data_6adc2a5d37d402f71d26948af0eee3bb
#
_entry.id   6adc2a5d37d402f71d26948af0eee3bb
#
_cell.length_a   1.000
_cell.length_b   1.000
_cell.length_c   1.000
_cell.angle_alpha   90.00
_cell.angle_beta   90.00
_cell.angle_gamma   90.00
#
_symmetry.space_group_name_H-M   'P 1'
#
loop_
_entity.id
_entity.type
_entity.pdbx_description
1 polymer ?
#
loop_
_entity_poly.entity_id
_entity_poly.type
_entity_poly.pdbx_seq_one_letter_code
_entity_poly.pdbx_strand_id
1 'polypeptide(L)'
;MGKNERNDQKGSAILNEKDAFSNRREPLGRRPMSPGRALCLGFLALILLGGLLLTLPAASAGGESIGFLKGLFTATSAVCVTGLSLIEAGRDLSLFGQIVLLCLIQVGGLGFMAFATLGMVLIGRRISLHSRILLSESMNQNGLSGMVRLSLWFFAMALAIELTGAALLALRLVPRYGTARGLWLSLFTAVSAFCNAGFDLFGNGSSLLAFRQEPLVLWTVIGLIQLGGMGFAVMLELLRHRKSLGRLSLHTKLVLAVNGILLLGGSLAVFLLEGQNPATLGREGMTLWDKVTGSVFQAVTCRTAGFAAVSQDAMNDSTKLLSCLMMFVGASPASTGGGIKTTTLAALLLLVHSVVRGRDRITAFGKEISQETGRRAVALTFIATSFVLAVTCALSILERRHGVSLTNLVFETVSAVSTTGLSAAGTGTLRRSSQILLMPLMYLGRVGPLTLATALIRRERDGARNRVHFPEEKIMIG
;
A
#
# COMPACT_ATOMS: atom_id res chain seq x y z
N MET A 1 -64.05 38.11 6.59
CA MET A 1 -63.90 37.20 5.45
C MET A 1 -62.82 37.74 4.50
N GLY A 2 -61.56 37.72 4.81
CA GLY A 2 -60.56 38.34 3.95
C GLY A 2 -59.08 38.01 4.30
N LYS A 3 -58.85 37.16 5.36
CA LYS A 3 -57.50 36.79 5.79
C LYS A 3 -57.06 35.36 5.45
N ASN A 4 -58.02 34.46 5.13
CA ASN A 4 -57.70 33.08 4.81
C ASN A 4 -57.31 32.85 3.34
N GLU A 5 -57.84 33.67 2.40
CA GLU A 5 -57.50 33.48 0.97
C GLU A 5 -56.05 33.90 0.61
N ARG A 6 -55.44 34.81 1.39
CA ARG A 6 -54.02 35.23 1.17
C ARG A 6 -52.99 34.21 1.64
N ASN A 7 -53.35 33.32 2.56
CA ASN A 7 -52.43 32.27 3.02
C ASN A 7 -52.43 31.04 2.11
N ASP A 8 -53.53 30.71 1.46
CA ASP A 8 -53.61 29.61 0.50
C ASP A 8 -52.89 29.94 -0.81
N GLN A 9 -52.93 31.19 -1.26
CA GLN A 9 -52.15 31.60 -2.45
C GLN A 9 -50.62 31.63 -2.23
N LYS A 10 -50.15 31.93 -1.02
CA LYS A 10 -48.72 31.81 -0.69
C LYS A 10 -48.26 30.37 -0.53
N GLY A 11 -49.10 29.47 -0.03
CA GLY A 11 -48.83 28.04 0.09
C GLY A 11 -48.72 27.38 -1.29
N SER A 12 -49.59 27.71 -2.24
CA SER A 12 -49.57 27.18 -3.59
C SER A 12 -48.41 27.71 -4.44
N ALA A 13 -47.96 28.96 -4.24
CA ALA A 13 -46.81 29.53 -4.91
C ALA A 13 -45.49 28.89 -4.46
N ILE A 14 -45.36 28.56 -3.17
CA ILE A 14 -44.17 27.89 -2.61
C ILE A 14 -44.09 26.41 -3.05
N LEU A 15 -45.22 25.76 -3.23
CA LEU A 15 -45.28 24.38 -3.77
C LEU A 15 -44.93 24.34 -5.25
N ASN A 16 -45.42 25.32 -6.05
CA ASN A 16 -45.08 25.42 -7.47
C ASN A 16 -43.61 25.80 -7.72
N GLU A 17 -42.99 26.61 -6.83
CA GLU A 17 -41.56 26.89 -6.93
C GLU A 17 -40.67 25.67 -6.61
N LYS A 18 -41.08 24.83 -5.63
CA LYS A 18 -40.37 23.57 -5.32
C LYS A 18 -40.47 22.57 -6.46
N ASP A 19 -41.60 22.49 -7.15
CA ASP A 19 -41.82 21.60 -8.30
C ASP A 19 -41.10 22.14 -9.57
N ALA A 20 -41.00 23.46 -9.74
CA ALA A 20 -40.25 24.07 -10.81
C ALA A 20 -38.71 23.88 -10.68
N PHE A 21 -38.18 23.79 -9.45
CA PHE A 21 -36.78 23.42 -9.20
C PHE A 21 -36.51 21.91 -9.38
N SER A 22 -37.50 21.06 -9.19
CA SER A 22 -37.41 19.61 -9.36
C SER A 22 -37.37 19.18 -10.85
N ASN A 23 -37.86 19.99 -11.77
CA ASN A 23 -38.04 19.68 -13.19
C ASN A 23 -36.99 20.30 -14.12
N ARG A 24 -35.90 20.88 -13.60
CA ARG A 24 -34.71 21.11 -14.41
C ARG A 24 -34.12 19.75 -14.75
N ARG A 25 -34.53 19.19 -15.89
CA ARG A 25 -33.81 18.11 -16.55
C ARG A 25 -32.36 18.58 -16.72
N GLU A 26 -31.51 18.06 -15.82
CA GLU A 26 -30.07 18.18 -16.05
C GLU A 26 -29.80 17.67 -17.48
N PRO A 27 -29.01 18.38 -18.26
CA PRO A 27 -28.63 17.89 -19.58
C PRO A 27 -28.05 16.49 -19.39
N LEU A 28 -28.34 15.58 -20.30
CA LEU A 28 -27.82 14.20 -20.39
C LEU A 28 -26.27 14.22 -20.51
N GLY A 29 -25.63 14.89 -19.55
CA GLY A 29 -24.19 14.88 -19.33
C GLY A 29 -23.84 13.54 -18.65
N ARG A 30 -22.85 12.88 -19.17
CA ARG A 30 -22.22 11.65 -18.68
C ARG A 30 -22.28 11.60 -17.14
N ARG A 31 -23.03 10.65 -16.58
CA ARG A 31 -23.14 10.44 -15.12
C ARG A 31 -21.72 10.42 -14.55
N PRO A 32 -21.40 11.22 -13.54
CA PRO A 32 -20.05 11.24 -12.97
C PRO A 32 -19.70 9.83 -12.50
N MET A 33 -18.51 9.38 -12.93
CA MET A 33 -17.98 8.07 -12.58
C MET A 33 -17.81 7.98 -11.06
N SER A 34 -18.20 6.86 -10.42
CA SER A 34 -18.01 6.71 -8.98
C SER A 34 -16.50 6.82 -8.63
N PRO A 35 -16.15 7.44 -7.49
CA PRO A 35 -14.76 7.63 -7.09
C PRO A 35 -13.94 6.35 -7.10
N GLY A 36 -14.47 5.24 -6.58
CA GLY A 36 -13.80 3.95 -6.61
C GLY A 36 -13.50 3.44 -8.02
N ARG A 37 -14.43 3.65 -9.00
CA ARG A 37 -14.19 3.29 -10.40
C ARG A 37 -13.10 4.15 -11.04
N ALA A 38 -13.08 5.44 -10.73
CA ALA A 38 -12.06 6.35 -11.23
C ALA A 38 -10.67 5.95 -10.71
N LEU A 39 -10.58 5.55 -9.42
CA LEU A 39 -9.34 5.04 -8.82
C LEU A 39 -8.88 3.75 -9.52
N CYS A 40 -9.76 2.76 -9.64
CA CYS A 40 -9.42 1.49 -10.30
C CYS A 40 -8.95 1.71 -11.74
N LEU A 41 -9.72 2.44 -12.55
CA LEU A 41 -9.36 2.69 -13.96
C LEU A 41 -8.08 3.51 -14.11
N GLY A 42 -7.84 4.47 -13.19
CA GLY A 42 -6.61 5.26 -13.18
C GLY A 42 -5.36 4.41 -12.93
N PHE A 43 -5.40 3.54 -11.93
CA PHE A 43 -4.30 2.59 -11.67
C PHE A 43 -4.11 1.63 -12.85
N LEU A 44 -5.19 1.09 -13.43
CA LEU A 44 -5.11 0.20 -14.59
C LEU A 44 -4.49 0.91 -15.80
N ALA A 45 -4.91 2.14 -16.09
CA ALA A 45 -4.36 2.93 -17.19
C ALA A 45 -2.86 3.20 -17.01
N LEU A 46 -2.41 3.51 -15.79
CA LEU A 46 -0.99 3.69 -15.47
C LEU A 46 -0.19 2.39 -15.64
N ILE A 47 -0.75 1.25 -15.24
CA ILE A 47 -0.11 -0.06 -15.42
C ILE A 47 0.06 -0.37 -16.90
N LEU A 48 -0.99 -0.18 -17.71
CA LEU A 48 -0.93 -0.44 -19.15
C LEU A 48 0.06 0.51 -19.85
N LEU A 49 0.01 1.81 -19.54
CA LEU A 49 0.95 2.79 -20.09
C LEU A 49 2.39 2.46 -19.70
N GLY A 50 2.64 2.19 -18.41
CA GLY A 50 3.96 1.81 -17.91
C GLY A 50 4.46 0.50 -18.52
N GLY A 51 3.58 -0.50 -18.68
CA GLY A 51 3.90 -1.76 -19.34
C GLY A 51 4.33 -1.57 -20.79
N LEU A 52 3.61 -0.73 -21.54
CA LEU A 52 3.98 -0.37 -22.92
C LEU A 52 5.34 0.35 -22.96
N LEU A 53 5.56 1.35 -22.13
CA LEU A 53 6.83 2.10 -22.07
C LEU A 53 8.01 1.20 -21.73
N LEU A 54 7.87 0.30 -20.75
CA LEU A 54 8.94 -0.62 -20.35
C LEU A 54 9.19 -1.71 -21.41
N THR A 55 8.22 -2.00 -22.29
CA THR A 55 8.37 -2.99 -23.37
C THR A 55 9.14 -2.42 -24.58
N LEU A 56 9.29 -1.08 -24.66
CA LEU A 56 10.03 -0.46 -25.75
C LEU A 56 11.51 -0.90 -25.75
N PRO A 57 12.11 -1.12 -26.93
CA PRO A 57 13.55 -1.44 -27.02
C PRO A 57 14.46 -0.38 -26.35
N ALA A 58 14.06 0.89 -26.39
CA ALA A 58 14.77 1.98 -25.74
C ALA A 58 14.82 1.86 -24.20
N ALA A 59 13.86 1.13 -23.58
CA ALA A 59 13.82 0.92 -22.14
C ALA A 59 14.74 -0.24 -21.69
N SER A 60 15.20 -1.07 -22.61
CA SER A 60 16.11 -2.20 -22.34
C SER A 60 17.57 -1.79 -22.49
N ALA A 61 18.42 -2.31 -21.61
CA ALA A 61 19.87 -2.12 -21.70
C ALA A 61 20.51 -2.82 -22.91
N GLY A 62 19.90 -3.92 -23.36
CA GLY A 62 20.36 -4.69 -24.53
C GLY A 62 19.86 -4.15 -25.88
N GLY A 63 19.02 -3.10 -25.89
CA GLY A 63 18.46 -2.56 -27.14
C GLY A 63 17.33 -3.42 -27.75
N GLU A 64 17.04 -4.59 -27.20
CA GLU A 64 15.94 -5.47 -27.57
C GLU A 64 14.80 -5.39 -26.54
N SER A 65 13.56 -5.59 -26.98
CA SER A 65 12.41 -5.58 -26.06
C SER A 65 12.54 -6.66 -24.98
N ILE A 66 12.32 -6.30 -23.71
CA ILE A 66 12.26 -7.27 -22.60
C ILE A 66 11.03 -8.22 -22.68
N GLY A 67 10.12 -7.95 -23.61
CA GLY A 67 8.89 -8.68 -23.83
C GLY A 67 7.70 -8.13 -23.01
N PHE A 68 6.52 -8.20 -23.62
CA PHE A 68 5.29 -7.57 -23.07
C PHE A 68 4.92 -8.07 -21.67
N LEU A 69 5.01 -9.39 -21.41
CA LEU A 69 4.67 -9.94 -20.09
C LEU A 69 5.59 -9.39 -18.99
N LYS A 70 6.90 -9.35 -19.23
CA LYS A 70 7.87 -8.83 -18.26
C LYS A 70 7.65 -7.34 -18.03
N GLY A 71 7.44 -6.55 -19.11
CA GLY A 71 7.14 -5.12 -19.01
C GLY A 71 5.86 -4.84 -18.23
N LEU A 72 4.77 -5.57 -18.53
CA LEU A 72 3.48 -5.41 -17.85
C LEU A 72 3.55 -5.84 -16.37
N PHE A 73 4.22 -6.95 -16.07
CA PHE A 73 4.42 -7.42 -14.70
C PHE A 73 5.21 -6.39 -13.87
N THR A 74 6.33 -5.90 -14.41
CA THR A 74 7.17 -4.91 -13.75
C THR A 74 6.42 -3.58 -13.55
N ALA A 75 5.65 -3.11 -14.55
CA ALA A 75 4.80 -1.94 -14.41
C ALA A 75 3.70 -2.15 -13.37
N THR A 76 3.05 -3.32 -13.32
CA THR A 76 2.06 -3.66 -12.30
C THR A 76 2.68 -3.61 -10.91
N SER A 77 3.83 -4.23 -10.74
CA SER A 77 4.58 -4.24 -9.48
C SER A 77 5.01 -2.84 -9.05
N ALA A 78 5.50 -2.01 -9.98
CA ALA A 78 5.93 -0.63 -9.71
C ALA A 78 4.76 0.28 -9.32
N VAL A 79 3.67 0.27 -10.08
CA VAL A 79 2.48 1.10 -9.82
C VAL A 79 1.75 0.65 -8.56
N CYS A 80 1.69 -0.67 -8.31
CA CYS A 80 1.14 -1.22 -7.06
C CYS A 80 2.13 -1.13 -5.90
N VAL A 81 3.37 -0.68 -6.16
CA VAL A 81 4.42 -0.53 -5.13
C VAL A 81 4.65 -1.86 -4.41
N THR A 82 4.84 -2.93 -5.19
CA THR A 82 4.99 -4.28 -4.67
C THR A 82 6.46 -4.68 -4.56
N GLY A 83 7.25 -4.56 -5.65
CA GLY A 83 8.66 -4.94 -5.66
C GLY A 83 8.96 -6.34 -6.21
N LEU A 84 7.95 -7.18 -6.48
CA LEU A 84 8.17 -8.42 -7.22
C LEU A 84 8.61 -8.10 -8.65
N SER A 85 9.64 -8.76 -9.15
CA SER A 85 10.17 -8.50 -10.48
C SER A 85 10.49 -9.79 -11.24
N LEU A 86 10.32 -9.74 -12.56
CA LEU A 86 10.75 -10.78 -13.49
C LEU A 86 12.06 -10.41 -14.21
N ILE A 87 12.60 -9.24 -13.91
CA ILE A 87 13.81 -8.67 -14.48
C ILE A 87 14.69 -8.07 -13.38
N GLU A 88 15.96 -7.94 -13.65
CA GLU A 88 16.89 -7.18 -12.81
C GLU A 88 16.94 -5.73 -13.28
N ALA A 89 16.25 -4.81 -12.58
CA ALA A 89 16.10 -3.44 -13.03
C ALA A 89 17.44 -2.72 -13.28
N GLY A 90 18.47 -3.02 -12.49
CA GLY A 90 19.80 -2.42 -12.65
C GLY A 90 20.62 -2.97 -13.81
N ARG A 91 20.28 -4.17 -14.33
CA ARG A 91 21.00 -4.84 -15.41
C ARG A 91 20.22 -4.79 -16.73
N ASP A 92 18.91 -5.08 -16.66
CA ASP A 92 18.10 -5.31 -17.85
C ASP A 92 17.48 -4.01 -18.40
N LEU A 93 17.38 -2.93 -17.57
CA LEU A 93 16.81 -1.65 -17.98
C LEU A 93 17.90 -0.63 -18.32
N SER A 94 17.70 0.09 -19.43
CA SER A 94 18.45 1.30 -19.75
C SER A 94 18.17 2.43 -18.76
N LEU A 95 18.92 3.52 -18.79
CA LEU A 95 18.63 4.70 -17.96
C LEU A 95 17.21 5.22 -18.20
N PHE A 96 16.72 5.20 -19.46
CA PHE A 96 15.33 5.56 -19.76
C PHE A 96 14.34 4.61 -19.07
N GLY A 97 14.56 3.29 -19.15
CA GLY A 97 13.72 2.30 -18.45
C GLY A 97 13.71 2.47 -16.94
N GLN A 98 14.87 2.77 -16.34
CA GLN A 98 15.00 3.05 -14.91
C GLN A 98 14.27 4.33 -14.49
N ILE A 99 14.31 5.40 -15.30
CA ILE A 99 13.56 6.64 -15.07
C ILE A 99 12.04 6.37 -15.16
N VAL A 100 11.59 5.63 -16.17
CA VAL A 100 10.17 5.22 -16.29
C VAL A 100 9.74 4.43 -15.05
N LEU A 101 10.56 3.45 -14.62
CA LEU A 101 10.29 2.64 -13.43
C LEU A 101 10.19 3.53 -12.18
N LEU A 102 11.13 4.47 -11.98
CA LEU A 102 11.12 5.40 -10.86
C LEU A 102 9.86 6.28 -10.85
N CYS A 103 9.45 6.79 -12.02
CA CYS A 103 8.22 7.57 -12.15
C CYS A 103 6.97 6.74 -11.81
N LEU A 104 6.90 5.48 -12.25
CA LEU A 104 5.80 4.58 -11.92
C LEU A 104 5.74 4.31 -10.41
N ILE A 105 6.88 4.08 -9.76
CA ILE A 105 7.00 3.91 -8.30
C ILE A 105 6.49 5.16 -7.58
N GLN A 106 6.94 6.34 -7.99
CA GLN A 106 6.60 7.60 -7.35
C GLN A 106 5.09 7.91 -7.47
N VAL A 107 4.53 7.75 -8.69
CA VAL A 107 3.09 7.95 -8.94
C VAL A 107 2.25 6.90 -8.22
N GLY A 108 2.69 5.66 -8.23
CA GLY A 108 2.05 4.56 -7.51
C GLY A 108 2.07 4.76 -6.00
N GLY A 109 3.22 5.11 -5.42
CA GLY A 109 3.44 5.28 -3.98
C GLY A 109 2.66 6.42 -3.38
N LEU A 110 2.79 7.63 -3.93
CA LEU A 110 2.09 8.82 -3.44
C LEU A 110 0.62 8.89 -3.87
N GLY A 111 0.22 8.03 -4.83
CA GLY A 111 -1.13 7.95 -5.37
C GLY A 111 -1.36 8.87 -6.57
N PHE A 112 -1.86 8.29 -7.66
CA PHE A 112 -2.04 9.01 -8.94
C PHE A 112 -2.97 10.23 -8.83
N MET A 113 -3.97 10.21 -7.92
CA MET A 113 -4.86 11.35 -7.72
C MET A 113 -4.15 12.57 -7.13
N ALA A 114 -3.16 12.34 -6.26
CA ALA A 114 -2.32 13.40 -5.73
C ALA A 114 -1.48 14.02 -6.86
N PHE A 115 -0.89 13.19 -7.75
CA PHE A 115 -0.15 13.66 -8.93
C PHE A 115 -1.05 14.40 -9.93
N ALA A 116 -2.25 13.89 -10.20
CA ALA A 116 -3.22 14.57 -11.06
C ALA A 116 -3.60 15.95 -10.51
N THR A 117 -3.74 16.05 -9.18
CA THR A 117 -3.99 17.32 -8.49
C THR A 117 -2.81 18.27 -8.60
N LEU A 118 -1.58 17.79 -8.40
CA LEU A 118 -0.36 18.58 -8.58
C LEU A 118 -0.26 19.10 -10.02
N GLY A 119 -0.49 18.24 -11.02
CA GLY A 119 -0.50 18.63 -12.43
C GLY A 119 -1.54 19.72 -12.74
N MET A 120 -2.77 19.61 -12.21
CA MET A 120 -3.79 20.65 -12.36
C MET A 120 -3.40 21.98 -11.73
N VAL A 121 -2.75 21.94 -10.55
CA VAL A 121 -2.24 23.15 -9.87
C VAL A 121 -1.14 23.82 -10.69
N LEU A 122 -0.18 23.05 -11.20
CA LEU A 122 0.93 23.56 -12.03
C LEU A 122 0.45 24.20 -13.34
N ILE A 123 -0.61 23.68 -13.94
CA ILE A 123 -1.23 24.22 -15.15
C ILE A 123 -2.16 25.43 -14.83
N GLY A 124 -2.34 25.77 -13.54
CA GLY A 124 -3.19 26.88 -13.11
C GLY A 124 -4.71 26.60 -13.25
N ARG A 125 -5.13 25.35 -13.44
CA ARG A 125 -6.55 25.00 -13.56
C ARG A 125 -7.21 24.88 -12.19
N ARG A 126 -8.46 25.37 -12.09
CA ARG A 126 -9.28 25.22 -10.89
C ARG A 126 -9.66 23.75 -10.69
N ILE A 127 -9.42 23.22 -9.51
CA ILE A 127 -9.76 21.85 -9.15
C ILE A 127 -11.26 21.74 -8.87
N SER A 128 -11.96 20.92 -9.64
CA SER A 128 -13.40 20.71 -9.52
C SER A 128 -13.76 20.04 -8.19
N LEU A 129 -15.02 20.17 -7.76
CA LEU A 129 -15.53 19.50 -6.56
C LEU A 129 -15.37 17.97 -6.68
N HIS A 130 -15.63 17.42 -7.86
CA HIS A 130 -15.47 15.98 -8.14
C HIS A 130 -14.01 15.52 -7.93
N SER A 131 -13.02 16.26 -8.43
CA SER A 131 -11.60 15.94 -8.21
C SER A 131 -11.21 16.02 -6.74
N ARG A 132 -11.79 16.95 -5.96
CA ARG A 132 -11.56 17.02 -4.49
C ARG A 132 -12.15 15.82 -3.74
N ILE A 133 -13.31 15.32 -4.17
CA ILE A 133 -13.92 14.11 -3.61
C ILE A 133 -13.02 12.89 -3.90
N LEU A 134 -12.56 12.73 -5.15
CA LEU A 134 -11.62 11.68 -5.53
C LEU A 134 -10.33 11.73 -4.72
N LEU A 135 -9.78 12.92 -4.51
CA LEU A 135 -8.58 13.13 -3.71
C LEU A 135 -8.81 12.78 -2.23
N SER A 136 -9.93 13.21 -1.64
CA SER A 136 -10.34 12.87 -0.28
C SER A 136 -10.45 11.36 -0.07
N GLU A 137 -11.05 10.65 -1.02
CA GLU A 137 -11.21 9.20 -0.97
C GLU A 137 -9.86 8.47 -1.16
N SER A 138 -9.01 8.93 -2.08
CA SER A 138 -7.67 8.35 -2.29
C SER A 138 -6.75 8.53 -1.07
N MET A 139 -6.91 9.62 -0.32
CA MET A 139 -6.16 9.92 0.90
C MET A 139 -6.87 9.44 2.18
N ASN A 140 -8.02 8.79 2.05
CA ASN A 140 -8.85 8.31 3.17
C ASN A 140 -9.10 9.41 4.23
N GLN A 141 -9.47 10.62 3.77
CA GLN A 141 -9.74 11.79 4.61
C GLN A 141 -11.22 12.20 4.55
N ASN A 142 -11.79 12.64 5.66
CA ASN A 142 -13.22 12.96 5.77
C ASN A 142 -13.60 14.42 5.44
N GLY A 143 -12.65 15.24 4.96
CA GLY A 143 -12.88 16.67 4.70
C GLY A 143 -12.48 17.09 3.28
N LEU A 144 -13.26 17.99 2.66
CA LEU A 144 -12.97 18.51 1.31
C LEU A 144 -12.20 19.83 1.32
N SER A 145 -12.25 20.58 2.43
CA SER A 145 -11.59 21.87 2.53
C SER A 145 -10.08 21.70 2.77
N GLY A 146 -9.26 22.42 2.03
CA GLY A 146 -7.80 22.38 2.19
C GLY A 146 -7.11 21.15 1.61
N MET A 147 -7.82 20.19 0.98
CA MET A 147 -7.26 18.94 0.44
C MET A 147 -6.12 19.19 -0.56
N VAL A 148 -6.25 20.21 -1.40
CA VAL A 148 -5.20 20.57 -2.36
C VAL A 148 -3.93 21.02 -1.64
N ARG A 149 -4.05 21.90 -0.66
CA ARG A 149 -2.92 22.37 0.14
C ARG A 149 -2.28 21.23 0.92
N LEU A 150 -3.11 20.32 1.44
CA LEU A 150 -2.64 19.14 2.17
C LEU A 150 -1.85 18.20 1.24
N SER A 151 -2.33 17.97 0.01
CA SER A 151 -1.61 17.13 -0.95
C SER A 151 -0.26 17.75 -1.37
N LEU A 152 -0.20 19.05 -1.59
CA LEU A 152 1.06 19.75 -1.87
C LEU A 152 2.05 19.64 -0.69
N TRP A 153 1.58 19.72 0.54
CA TRP A 153 2.38 19.48 1.73
C TRP A 153 2.93 18.06 1.78
N PHE A 154 2.13 17.07 1.41
CA PHE A 154 2.58 15.67 1.36
C PHE A 154 3.67 15.46 0.31
N PHE A 155 3.54 16.10 -0.88
CA PHE A 155 4.59 16.07 -1.89
C PHE A 155 5.90 16.70 -1.41
N ALA A 156 5.81 17.90 -0.83
CA ALA A 156 6.99 18.60 -0.33
C ALA A 156 7.69 17.80 0.79
N MET A 157 6.91 17.21 1.69
CA MET A 157 7.43 16.37 2.78
C MET A 157 8.05 15.07 2.24
N ALA A 158 7.41 14.41 1.29
CA ALA A 158 7.94 13.21 0.65
C ALA A 158 9.29 13.51 -0.03
N LEU A 159 9.33 14.55 -0.87
CA LEU A 159 10.54 14.96 -1.56
C LEU A 159 11.67 15.33 -0.58
N ALA A 160 11.37 16.04 0.50
CA ALA A 160 12.37 16.39 1.50
C ALA A 160 12.96 15.15 2.19
N ILE A 161 12.13 14.16 2.53
CA ILE A 161 12.56 12.90 3.15
C ILE A 161 13.37 12.07 2.16
N GLU A 162 12.91 11.94 0.90
CA GLU A 162 13.59 11.22 -0.16
C GLU A 162 14.98 11.82 -0.47
N LEU A 163 15.08 13.15 -0.60
CA LEU A 163 16.36 13.83 -0.84
C LEU A 163 17.31 13.68 0.35
N THR A 164 16.80 13.76 1.58
CA THR A 164 17.62 13.54 2.78
C THR A 164 18.13 12.10 2.83
N GLY A 165 17.28 11.11 2.55
CA GLY A 165 17.67 9.72 2.45
C GLY A 165 18.69 9.47 1.33
N ALA A 166 18.47 10.08 0.16
CA ALA A 166 19.42 9.99 -0.96
C ALA A 166 20.79 10.58 -0.61
N ALA A 167 20.81 11.72 0.09
CA ALA A 167 22.07 12.34 0.56
C ALA A 167 22.83 11.44 1.55
N LEU A 168 22.12 10.80 2.50
CA LEU A 168 22.71 9.86 3.46
C LEU A 168 23.27 8.61 2.75
N LEU A 169 22.50 8.04 1.80
CA LEU A 169 22.94 6.90 1.01
C LEU A 169 24.14 7.24 0.13
N ALA A 170 24.18 8.46 -0.44
CA ALA A 170 25.27 8.93 -1.29
C ALA A 170 26.64 8.94 -0.57
N LEU A 171 26.67 9.16 0.75
CA LEU A 171 27.88 9.10 1.55
C LEU A 171 28.60 7.74 1.47
N ARG A 172 27.87 6.67 1.18
CA ARG A 172 28.43 5.31 1.04
C ARG A 172 28.44 4.80 -0.39
N LEU A 173 27.42 5.16 -1.18
CA LEU A 173 27.30 4.65 -2.55
C LEU A 173 28.21 5.41 -3.54
N VAL A 174 28.44 6.72 -3.35
CA VAL A 174 29.31 7.51 -4.23
C VAL A 174 30.78 7.04 -4.16
N PRO A 175 31.38 6.83 -2.98
CA PRO A 175 32.76 6.30 -2.91
C PRO A 175 32.88 4.90 -3.52
N ARG A 176 31.83 4.08 -3.51
CA ARG A 176 31.86 2.68 -3.99
C ARG A 176 31.60 2.54 -5.49
N TYR A 177 30.71 3.37 -6.06
CA TYR A 177 30.23 3.24 -7.44
C TYR A 177 30.59 4.43 -8.34
N GLY A 178 31.32 5.44 -7.82
CA GLY A 178 31.60 6.70 -8.50
C GLY A 178 30.48 7.72 -8.40
N THR A 179 30.75 8.99 -8.75
CA THR A 179 29.84 10.12 -8.49
C THR A 179 28.50 9.98 -9.21
N ALA A 180 28.50 9.84 -10.54
CA ALA A 180 27.26 9.81 -11.33
C ALA A 180 26.39 8.59 -10.99
N ARG A 181 26.99 7.38 -11.01
CA ARG A 181 26.27 6.14 -10.73
C ARG A 181 25.85 6.06 -9.25
N GLY A 182 26.73 6.47 -8.33
CA GLY A 182 26.45 6.45 -6.89
C GLY A 182 25.30 7.38 -6.51
N LEU A 183 25.23 8.60 -7.09
CA LEU A 183 24.13 9.53 -6.88
C LEU A 183 22.81 8.98 -7.44
N TRP A 184 22.83 8.38 -8.64
CA TRP A 184 21.65 7.76 -9.24
C TRP A 184 21.12 6.60 -8.39
N LEU A 185 22.00 5.68 -7.96
CA LEU A 185 21.66 4.58 -7.07
C LEU A 185 21.06 5.09 -5.74
N SER A 186 21.65 6.14 -5.16
CA SER A 186 21.18 6.74 -3.91
C SER A 186 19.79 7.32 -4.06
N LEU A 187 19.54 8.09 -5.13
CA LEU A 187 18.23 8.68 -5.40
C LEU A 187 17.17 7.60 -5.65
N PHE A 188 17.48 6.63 -6.52
CA PHE A 188 16.55 5.54 -6.84
C PHE A 188 16.20 4.72 -5.60
N THR A 189 17.21 4.33 -4.81
CA THR A 189 16.98 3.54 -3.58
C THR A 189 16.21 4.33 -2.54
N ALA A 190 16.48 5.64 -2.38
CA ALA A 190 15.75 6.48 -1.43
C ALA A 190 14.26 6.61 -1.80
N VAL A 191 13.95 6.88 -3.06
CA VAL A 191 12.57 6.96 -3.57
C VAL A 191 11.87 5.61 -3.44
N SER A 192 12.54 4.52 -3.87
CA SER A 192 11.99 3.16 -3.79
C SER A 192 11.71 2.76 -2.33
N ALA A 193 12.60 3.10 -1.39
CA ALA A 193 12.44 2.80 0.03
C ALA A 193 11.34 3.63 0.68
N PHE A 194 11.26 4.94 0.41
CA PHE A 194 10.20 5.80 0.96
C PHE A 194 8.82 5.44 0.40
N CYS A 195 8.75 5.12 -0.90
CA CYS A 195 7.53 4.63 -1.53
C CYS A 195 7.17 3.20 -1.13
N ASN A 196 8.04 2.48 -0.40
CA ASN A 196 7.89 1.06 -0.06
C ASN A 196 7.77 0.16 -1.30
N ALA A 197 8.57 0.42 -2.33
CA ALA A 197 8.44 -0.23 -3.63
C ALA A 197 9.34 -1.46 -3.82
N GLY A 198 10.43 -1.59 -3.05
CA GLY A 198 11.30 -2.76 -3.06
C GLY A 198 12.15 -2.98 -4.31
N PHE A 199 12.13 -2.05 -5.26
CA PHE A 199 13.02 -2.10 -6.43
C PHE A 199 14.39 -1.53 -6.11
N ASP A 200 15.42 -2.19 -6.59
CA ASP A 200 16.81 -1.76 -6.50
C ASP A 200 17.49 -1.82 -7.88
N LEU A 201 18.65 -1.17 -7.99
CA LEU A 201 19.49 -1.14 -9.20
C LEU A 201 20.85 -1.78 -8.98
N PHE A 202 21.07 -2.51 -7.87
CA PHE A 202 22.39 -3.08 -7.55
C PHE A 202 22.75 -4.27 -8.44
N GLY A 203 21.75 -4.95 -9.01
CA GLY A 203 21.91 -6.13 -9.87
C GLY A 203 22.19 -7.43 -9.11
N ASN A 204 22.34 -8.53 -9.86
CA ASN A 204 22.61 -9.89 -9.35
C ASN A 204 21.52 -10.46 -8.42
N GLY A 205 20.29 -9.92 -8.48
CA GLY A 205 19.20 -10.35 -7.60
C GLY A 205 19.48 -10.20 -6.10
N SER A 206 20.54 -9.44 -5.76
CA SER A 206 21.08 -9.41 -4.39
C SER A 206 20.42 -8.38 -3.49
N SER A 207 19.60 -7.48 -4.03
CA SER A 207 18.98 -6.38 -3.27
C SER A 207 20.05 -5.69 -2.36
N LEU A 208 19.80 -5.60 -1.06
CA LEU A 208 20.73 -5.02 -0.09
C LEU A 208 21.63 -6.07 0.62
N LEU A 209 21.70 -7.31 0.14
CA LEU A 209 22.55 -8.37 0.73
C LEU A 209 24.04 -7.96 0.76
N ALA A 210 24.51 -7.21 -0.24
CA ALA A 210 25.87 -6.70 -0.30
C ALA A 210 26.20 -5.62 0.76
N PHE A 211 25.16 -5.05 1.40
CA PHE A 211 25.24 -3.99 2.40
C PHE A 211 24.83 -4.44 3.80
N ARG A 212 24.71 -5.76 4.04
CA ARG A 212 24.26 -6.31 5.33
C ARG A 212 25.10 -5.90 6.54
N GLN A 213 26.40 -5.55 6.31
CA GLN A 213 27.33 -5.06 7.33
C GLN A 213 27.59 -3.54 7.21
N GLU A 214 26.75 -2.82 6.48
CA GLU A 214 26.82 -1.38 6.29
C GLU A 214 25.68 -0.68 7.06
N PRO A 215 25.86 -0.37 8.36
CA PRO A 215 24.78 0.14 9.21
C PRO A 215 24.14 1.41 8.66
N LEU A 216 24.94 2.33 8.10
CA LEU A 216 24.43 3.59 7.56
C LEU A 216 23.41 3.36 6.43
N VAL A 217 23.69 2.42 5.52
CA VAL A 217 22.77 2.08 4.42
C VAL A 217 21.50 1.46 4.96
N LEU A 218 21.62 0.42 5.82
CA LEU A 218 20.48 -0.29 6.36
C LEU A 218 19.58 0.61 7.23
N TRP A 219 20.15 1.39 8.15
CA TRP A 219 19.36 2.28 9.01
C TRP A 219 18.72 3.44 8.24
N THR A 220 19.36 3.94 7.18
CA THR A 220 18.73 4.93 6.29
C THR A 220 17.53 4.34 5.59
N VAL A 221 17.64 3.14 5.02
CA VAL A 221 16.54 2.45 4.35
C VAL A 221 15.42 2.10 5.34
N ILE A 222 15.75 1.59 6.55
CA ILE A 222 14.80 1.37 7.65
C ILE A 222 14.01 2.65 7.95
N GLY A 223 14.69 3.78 8.10
CA GLY A 223 14.07 5.07 8.38
C GLY A 223 13.12 5.51 7.27
N LEU A 224 13.53 5.39 6.01
CA LEU A 224 12.72 5.74 4.85
C LEU A 224 11.45 4.89 4.77
N ILE A 225 11.58 3.57 4.92
CA ILE A 225 10.45 2.62 4.91
C ILE A 225 9.46 2.95 6.03
N GLN A 226 9.96 3.18 7.24
CA GLN A 226 9.09 3.49 8.38
C GLN A 226 8.36 4.82 8.20
N LEU A 227 9.02 5.86 7.70
CA LEU A 227 8.39 7.14 7.42
C LEU A 227 7.34 7.01 6.29
N GLY A 228 7.66 6.32 5.19
CA GLY A 228 6.71 6.08 4.11
C GLY A 228 5.49 5.27 4.55
N GLY A 229 5.70 4.21 5.35
CA GLY A 229 4.65 3.31 5.84
C GLY A 229 3.82 3.84 7.01
N MET A 230 4.23 4.92 7.69
CA MET A 230 3.55 5.45 8.89
C MET A 230 2.24 6.17 8.56
N GLY A 231 2.12 6.73 7.36
CA GLY A 231 0.96 7.52 6.91
C GLY A 231 1.15 9.03 7.09
N PHE A 232 0.84 9.78 6.03
CA PHE A 232 1.06 11.24 5.98
C PHE A 232 0.28 12.00 7.06
N ALA A 233 -0.95 11.56 7.38
CA ALA A 233 -1.78 12.18 8.41
C ALA A 233 -1.13 12.04 9.80
N VAL A 234 -0.56 10.87 10.11
CA VAL A 234 0.15 10.60 11.37
C VAL A 234 1.41 11.45 11.47
N MET A 235 2.21 11.52 10.40
CA MET A 235 3.41 12.36 10.37
C MET A 235 3.07 13.84 10.62
N LEU A 236 2.02 14.34 9.96
CA LEU A 236 1.59 15.73 10.14
C LEU A 236 1.14 16.01 11.58
N GLU A 237 0.41 15.06 12.17
CA GLU A 237 -0.06 15.19 13.56
C GLU A 237 1.12 15.15 14.55
N LEU A 238 2.09 14.27 14.36
CA LEU A 238 3.32 14.23 15.15
C LEU A 238 4.13 15.52 15.06
N LEU A 239 4.25 16.09 13.85
CA LEU A 239 4.93 17.37 13.65
C LEU A 239 4.22 18.53 14.36
N ARG A 240 2.87 18.54 14.39
CA ARG A 240 2.05 19.56 15.06
C ARG A 240 2.06 19.44 16.58
N HIS A 241 2.08 18.23 17.12
CA HIS A 241 1.94 17.95 18.55
C HIS A 241 3.22 17.39 19.17
N ARG A 242 4.40 17.83 18.72
CA ARG A 242 5.72 17.35 19.17
C ARG A 242 5.87 17.25 20.69
N LYS A 243 5.24 18.14 21.45
CA LYS A 243 5.42 18.30 22.90
C LYS A 243 4.33 17.63 23.73
N SER A 244 3.29 17.03 23.13
CA SER A 244 2.15 16.50 23.89
C SER A 244 1.56 15.25 23.22
N LEU A 245 2.12 14.08 23.51
CA LEU A 245 1.62 12.77 23.04
C LEU A 245 0.17 12.48 23.52
N GLY A 246 -0.26 13.09 24.62
CA GLY A 246 -1.62 12.96 25.14
C GLY A 246 -2.69 13.51 24.21
N ARG A 247 -2.36 14.55 23.43
CA ARG A 247 -3.29 15.24 22.50
C ARG A 247 -3.44 14.54 21.15
N LEU A 248 -2.70 13.45 20.91
CA LEU A 248 -2.79 12.71 19.66
C LEU A 248 -4.18 12.06 19.50
N SER A 249 -4.64 12.01 18.26
CA SER A 249 -5.90 11.35 17.90
C SER A 249 -5.83 9.84 18.20
N LEU A 250 -7.00 9.21 18.37
CA LEU A 250 -7.09 7.76 18.54
C LEU A 250 -6.41 7.02 17.38
N HIS A 251 -6.61 7.50 16.14
CA HIS A 251 -5.99 6.96 14.94
C HIS A 251 -4.47 6.90 15.06
N THR A 252 -3.83 8.02 15.40
CA THR A 252 -2.38 8.12 15.53
C THR A 252 -1.84 7.24 16.67
N LYS A 253 -2.54 7.19 17.82
CA LYS A 253 -2.16 6.31 18.94
C LYS A 253 -2.20 4.84 18.55
N LEU A 254 -3.24 4.39 17.85
CA LEU A 254 -3.36 3.01 17.37
C LEU A 254 -2.27 2.68 16.34
N VAL A 255 -2.03 3.58 15.39
CA VAL A 255 -0.97 3.41 14.39
C VAL A 255 0.40 3.25 15.07
N LEU A 256 0.76 4.14 15.99
CA LEU A 256 2.04 4.08 16.70
C LEU A 256 2.17 2.83 17.56
N ALA A 257 1.12 2.44 18.27
CA ALA A 257 1.13 1.23 19.11
C ALA A 257 1.34 -0.04 18.27
N VAL A 258 0.55 -0.21 17.20
CA VAL A 258 0.68 -1.39 16.32
C VAL A 258 2.04 -1.39 15.61
N ASN A 259 2.51 -0.25 15.12
CA ASN A 259 3.84 -0.14 14.52
C ASN A 259 4.95 -0.52 15.50
N GLY A 260 4.89 -0.04 16.73
CA GLY A 260 5.85 -0.38 17.79
C GLY A 260 5.85 -1.87 18.13
N ILE A 261 4.67 -2.47 18.29
CA ILE A 261 4.53 -3.90 18.58
C ILE A 261 5.09 -4.76 17.43
N LEU A 262 4.74 -4.44 16.19
CA LEU A 262 5.23 -5.18 15.02
C LEU A 262 6.73 -5.02 14.82
N LEU A 263 7.27 -3.81 15.05
CA LEU A 263 8.70 -3.56 14.93
C LEU A 263 9.48 -4.30 16.01
N LEU A 264 9.17 -4.08 17.28
CA LEU A 264 9.92 -4.66 18.40
C LEU A 264 9.68 -6.17 18.51
N GLY A 265 8.43 -6.60 18.47
CA GLY A 265 8.07 -8.02 18.55
C GLY A 265 8.56 -8.80 17.33
N GLY A 266 8.41 -8.25 16.13
CA GLY A 266 8.90 -8.86 14.90
C GLY A 266 10.42 -8.96 14.87
N SER A 267 11.15 -7.90 15.26
CA SER A 267 12.61 -7.91 15.32
C SER A 267 13.13 -8.94 16.32
N LEU A 268 12.53 -9.00 17.51
CA LEU A 268 12.89 -9.98 18.52
C LEU A 268 12.64 -11.42 18.04
N ALA A 269 11.47 -11.66 17.43
CA ALA A 269 11.13 -12.99 16.93
C ALA A 269 12.07 -13.43 15.78
N VAL A 270 12.38 -12.54 14.83
CA VAL A 270 13.36 -12.83 13.77
C VAL A 270 14.75 -13.09 14.36
N PHE A 271 15.18 -12.29 15.35
CA PHE A 271 16.46 -12.51 16.01
C PHE A 271 16.56 -13.88 16.69
N LEU A 272 15.50 -14.31 17.37
CA LEU A 272 15.46 -15.61 18.05
C LEU A 272 15.42 -16.79 17.06
N LEU A 273 14.71 -16.64 15.93
CA LEU A 273 14.56 -17.71 14.94
C LEU A 273 15.75 -17.83 13.98
N GLU A 274 16.37 -16.69 13.60
CA GLU A 274 17.42 -16.65 12.58
C GLU A 274 18.83 -16.37 13.14
N GLY A 275 18.95 -15.94 14.37
CA GLY A 275 20.22 -15.51 14.97
C GLY A 275 21.32 -16.60 15.00
N GLN A 276 20.93 -17.87 14.88
CA GLN A 276 21.84 -19.03 14.81
C GLN A 276 21.86 -19.69 13.43
N ASN A 277 21.04 -19.27 12.46
CA ASN A 277 20.99 -19.84 11.12
C ASN A 277 22.24 -19.43 10.32
N PRO A 278 23.16 -20.35 9.98
CA PRO A 278 24.43 -20.04 9.31
C PRO A 278 24.23 -19.51 7.88
N ALA A 279 23.08 -19.78 7.26
CA ALA A 279 22.76 -19.31 5.92
C ALA A 279 22.27 -17.83 5.93
N THR A 280 21.88 -17.31 7.09
CA THR A 280 21.30 -15.97 7.24
C THR A 280 22.03 -15.13 8.27
N LEU A 281 21.45 -14.90 9.46
CA LEU A 281 22.01 -14.03 10.50
C LEU A 281 23.06 -14.72 11.36
N GLY A 282 23.12 -16.06 11.41
CA GLY A 282 24.12 -16.85 12.14
C GLY A 282 25.44 -17.04 11.40
N ARG A 283 25.60 -16.43 10.24
CA ARG A 283 26.82 -16.58 9.42
C ARG A 283 28.08 -16.14 10.15
N GLU A 284 29.19 -16.84 9.91
CA GLU A 284 30.50 -16.49 10.44
C GLU A 284 30.91 -15.03 10.05
N GLY A 285 31.51 -14.32 11.00
CA GLY A 285 31.92 -12.92 10.83
C GLY A 285 30.83 -11.87 11.06
N MET A 286 29.58 -12.26 11.39
CA MET A 286 28.55 -11.30 11.79
C MET A 286 28.65 -10.98 13.29
N THR A 287 28.73 -9.68 13.60
CA THR A 287 28.70 -9.19 14.98
C THR A 287 27.27 -9.26 15.54
N LEU A 288 27.13 -9.16 16.88
CA LEU A 288 25.79 -9.06 17.50
C LEU A 288 25.00 -7.88 16.96
N TRP A 289 25.68 -6.75 16.70
CA TRP A 289 25.07 -5.57 16.11
C TRP A 289 24.52 -5.81 14.70
N ASP A 290 25.28 -6.54 13.86
CA ASP A 290 24.81 -6.91 12.51
C ASP A 290 23.59 -7.82 12.57
N LYS A 291 23.55 -8.78 13.51
CA LYS A 291 22.39 -9.65 13.74
C LYS A 291 21.16 -8.87 14.18
N VAL A 292 21.32 -7.93 15.11
CA VAL A 292 20.21 -7.05 15.56
C VAL A 292 19.74 -6.16 14.41
N THR A 293 20.66 -5.51 13.69
CA THR A 293 20.34 -4.66 12.54
C THR A 293 19.60 -5.44 11.45
N GLY A 294 20.08 -6.66 11.13
CA GLY A 294 19.45 -7.54 10.14
C GLY A 294 18.05 -7.98 10.57
N SER A 295 17.86 -8.27 11.86
CA SER A 295 16.55 -8.65 12.43
C SER A 295 15.55 -7.48 12.40
N VAL A 296 15.99 -6.27 12.74
CA VAL A 296 15.20 -5.05 12.63
C VAL A 296 14.85 -4.78 11.17
N PHE A 297 15.84 -4.91 10.28
CA PHE A 297 15.62 -4.73 8.85
C PHE A 297 14.57 -5.70 8.30
N GLN A 298 14.66 -7.00 8.64
CA GLN A 298 13.69 -8.01 8.20
C GLN A 298 12.28 -7.69 8.73
N ALA A 299 12.14 -7.29 9.99
CA ALA A 299 10.86 -6.89 10.56
C ALA A 299 10.26 -5.66 9.85
N VAL A 300 11.10 -4.70 9.47
CA VAL A 300 10.68 -3.48 8.77
C VAL A 300 10.32 -3.78 7.32
N THR A 301 11.14 -4.56 6.60
CA THR A 301 10.92 -4.84 5.18
C THR A 301 9.66 -5.67 4.94
N CYS A 302 9.29 -6.57 5.86
CA CYS A 302 8.02 -7.30 5.82
C CYS A 302 6.79 -6.37 5.85
N ARG A 303 6.96 -5.10 6.20
CA ARG A 303 5.88 -4.12 6.19
C ARG A 303 5.79 -3.37 4.87
N THR A 304 5.60 -4.13 3.81
CA THR A 304 5.37 -3.67 2.42
C THR A 304 6.56 -2.93 1.79
N ALA A 305 7.82 -3.28 2.12
CA ALA A 305 8.97 -2.58 1.59
C ALA A 305 9.76 -3.35 0.53
N GLY A 306 9.87 -4.68 0.65
CA GLY A 306 10.40 -5.56 -0.39
C GLY A 306 11.91 -5.63 -0.53
N PHE A 307 12.68 -4.83 0.21
CA PHE A 307 14.14 -4.94 0.19
C PHE A 307 14.63 -6.14 1.01
N ALA A 308 15.61 -6.86 0.51
CA ALA A 308 16.21 -8.00 1.17
C ALA A 308 17.65 -7.71 1.61
N ALA A 309 17.89 -7.66 2.93
CA ALA A 309 19.25 -7.67 3.51
C ALA A 309 19.64 -9.07 4.00
N VAL A 310 18.68 -10.00 4.00
CA VAL A 310 18.83 -11.42 4.34
C VAL A 310 18.23 -12.23 3.20
N SER A 311 18.86 -13.38 2.84
CA SER A 311 18.32 -14.26 1.81
C SER A 311 16.99 -14.87 2.25
N GLN A 312 15.91 -14.53 1.55
CA GLN A 312 14.56 -14.97 1.91
C GLN A 312 14.36 -16.48 1.68
N ASP A 313 15.04 -17.03 0.67
CA ASP A 313 15.01 -18.47 0.37
C ASP A 313 15.69 -19.29 1.47
N ALA A 314 16.81 -18.80 2.00
CA ALA A 314 17.63 -19.47 3.01
C ALA A 314 17.10 -19.36 4.45
N MET A 315 16.00 -18.63 4.68
CA MET A 315 15.37 -18.55 6.01
C MET A 315 14.68 -19.86 6.40
N ASN A 316 14.62 -20.09 7.71
CA ASN A 316 13.85 -21.19 8.29
C ASN A 316 12.35 -21.04 7.95
N ASP A 317 11.63 -22.15 7.78
CA ASP A 317 10.20 -22.13 7.47
C ASP A 317 9.37 -21.37 8.55
N SER A 318 9.77 -21.49 9.81
CA SER A 318 9.15 -20.73 10.93
C SER A 318 9.28 -19.22 10.71
N THR A 319 10.44 -18.75 10.25
CA THR A 319 10.66 -17.33 9.96
C THR A 319 9.91 -16.89 8.70
N LYS A 320 9.81 -17.75 7.68
CA LYS A 320 8.99 -17.49 6.50
C LYS A 320 7.52 -17.32 6.87
N LEU A 321 6.97 -18.20 7.73
CA LEU A 321 5.59 -18.09 8.23
C LEU A 321 5.38 -16.83 9.08
N LEU A 322 6.31 -16.51 9.98
CA LEU A 322 6.29 -15.25 10.74
C LEU A 322 6.31 -14.05 9.80
N SER A 323 7.17 -14.07 8.79
CA SER A 323 7.25 -13.02 7.76
C SER A 323 5.92 -12.89 6.99
N CYS A 324 5.25 -14.01 6.65
CA CYS A 324 3.92 -13.99 6.05
C CYS A 324 2.89 -13.29 6.93
N LEU A 325 2.88 -13.57 8.24
CA LEU A 325 1.99 -12.89 9.20
C LEU A 325 2.29 -11.39 9.26
N MET A 326 3.56 -11.00 9.28
CA MET A 326 3.99 -9.60 9.32
C MET A 326 3.66 -8.87 7.99
N MET A 327 3.85 -9.52 6.84
CA MET A 327 3.52 -8.99 5.52
C MET A 327 2.01 -8.81 5.34
N PHE A 328 1.20 -9.75 5.87
CA PHE A 328 -0.26 -9.65 5.80
C PHE A 328 -0.78 -8.39 6.50
N VAL A 329 -0.09 -7.94 7.56
CA VAL A 329 -0.33 -6.65 8.21
C VAL A 329 0.52 -5.58 7.54
N GLY A 330 -0.03 -4.99 6.50
CA GLY A 330 0.66 -3.99 5.69
C GLY A 330 0.87 -2.65 6.39
N ALA A 331 0.99 -1.59 5.60
CA ALA A 331 1.26 -0.24 6.08
C ALA A 331 0.03 0.44 6.70
N SER A 332 0.23 1.61 7.28
CA SER A 332 -0.85 2.41 7.90
C SER A 332 -1.75 3.08 6.85
N PRO A 333 -2.98 3.49 7.20
CA PRO A 333 -3.84 4.25 6.29
C PRO A 333 -3.17 5.55 5.82
N ALA A 334 -3.47 5.96 4.58
CA ALA A 334 -2.88 7.15 3.94
C ALA A 334 -1.34 7.14 3.94
N SER A 335 -0.74 5.97 3.69
CA SER A 335 0.69 5.76 3.52
C SER A 335 1.00 5.28 2.10
N THR A 336 2.29 5.15 1.79
CA THR A 336 2.77 4.64 0.50
C THR A 336 2.54 3.14 0.32
N GLY A 337 2.53 2.35 1.40
CA GLY A 337 2.39 0.89 1.33
C GLY A 337 0.95 0.39 1.17
N GLY A 338 0.80 -0.85 0.72
CA GLY A 338 -0.48 -1.54 0.51
C GLY A 338 -0.89 -2.48 1.65
N GLY A 339 -1.54 -3.61 1.32
CA GLY A 339 -1.94 -4.64 2.28
C GLY A 339 -3.06 -4.25 3.24
N ILE A 340 -3.37 -5.13 4.21
CA ILE A 340 -4.32 -4.86 5.29
C ILE A 340 -3.73 -3.79 6.22
N LYS A 341 -4.48 -2.73 6.48
CA LYS A 341 -3.96 -1.57 7.22
C LYS A 341 -3.78 -1.90 8.71
N THR A 342 -2.75 -1.29 9.33
CA THR A 342 -2.46 -1.45 10.77
C THR A 342 -3.68 -1.14 11.65
N THR A 343 -4.50 -0.16 11.26
CA THR A 343 -5.74 0.17 11.97
C THR A 343 -6.83 -0.89 11.81
N THR A 344 -6.85 -1.63 10.69
CA THR A 344 -7.75 -2.77 10.50
C THR A 344 -7.40 -3.90 11.46
N LEU A 345 -6.10 -4.23 11.60
CA LEU A 345 -5.64 -5.17 12.60
C LEU A 345 -5.99 -4.71 14.02
N ALA A 346 -5.72 -3.42 14.34
CA ALA A 346 -6.06 -2.87 15.65
C ALA A 346 -7.57 -3.00 15.95
N ALA A 347 -8.43 -2.63 14.99
CA ALA A 347 -9.88 -2.75 15.13
C ALA A 347 -10.33 -4.20 15.33
N LEU A 348 -9.73 -5.15 14.59
CA LEU A 348 -10.01 -6.58 14.71
C LEU A 348 -9.62 -7.11 16.10
N LEU A 349 -8.41 -6.84 16.56
CA LEU A 349 -7.93 -7.29 17.88
C LEU A 349 -8.75 -6.69 19.02
N LEU A 350 -9.11 -5.41 18.92
CA LEU A 350 -9.96 -4.73 19.91
C LEU A 350 -11.40 -5.28 19.91
N LEU A 351 -11.94 -5.61 18.74
CA LEU A 351 -13.24 -6.27 18.62
C LEU A 351 -13.21 -7.65 19.31
N VAL A 352 -12.22 -8.49 18.98
CA VAL A 352 -12.06 -9.81 19.60
C VAL A 352 -11.91 -9.66 21.13
N HIS A 353 -11.08 -8.71 21.58
CA HIS A 353 -10.90 -8.44 23.00
C HIS A 353 -12.21 -7.99 23.70
N SER A 354 -13.02 -7.16 23.02
CA SER A 354 -14.34 -6.73 23.51
C SER A 354 -15.29 -7.92 23.68
N VAL A 355 -15.39 -8.77 22.65
CA VAL A 355 -16.23 -9.96 22.64
C VAL A 355 -15.84 -10.94 23.74
N VAL A 356 -14.53 -11.26 23.87
CA VAL A 356 -14.00 -12.16 24.92
C VAL A 356 -14.31 -11.65 26.33
N ARG A 357 -14.34 -10.32 26.52
CA ARG A 357 -14.69 -9.69 27.80
C ARG A 357 -16.17 -9.43 27.99
N GLY A 358 -17.04 -9.86 27.10
CA GLY A 358 -18.48 -9.63 27.16
C GLY A 358 -18.87 -8.15 27.14
N ARG A 359 -18.09 -7.30 26.45
CA ARG A 359 -18.37 -5.86 26.32
C ARG A 359 -19.06 -5.56 25.00
N ASP A 360 -20.15 -4.81 25.03
CA ASP A 360 -20.89 -4.40 23.83
C ASP A 360 -20.16 -3.31 23.01
N ARG A 361 -19.19 -2.63 23.61
CA ARG A 361 -18.51 -1.49 23.01
C ARG A 361 -17.01 -1.75 22.81
N ILE A 362 -16.50 -1.38 21.64
CA ILE A 362 -15.08 -1.46 21.32
C ILE A 362 -14.43 -0.17 21.83
N THR A 363 -13.58 -0.25 22.83
CA THR A 363 -12.93 0.93 23.41
C THR A 363 -11.40 0.82 23.38
N ALA A 364 -10.72 1.93 23.08
CA ALA A 364 -9.28 2.06 23.16
C ALA A 364 -8.89 3.49 23.56
N PHE A 365 -7.90 3.63 24.43
CA PHE A 365 -7.38 4.93 24.89
C PHE A 365 -8.47 5.91 25.38
N GLY A 366 -9.53 5.39 26.03
CA GLY A 366 -10.65 6.19 26.52
C GLY A 366 -11.64 6.69 25.47
N LYS A 367 -11.57 6.16 24.24
CA LYS A 367 -12.47 6.48 23.12
C LYS A 367 -13.13 5.23 22.59
N GLU A 368 -14.35 5.38 22.04
CA GLU A 368 -15.12 4.30 21.43
C GLU A 368 -14.86 4.23 19.92
N ILE A 369 -14.75 3.00 19.39
CA ILE A 369 -14.68 2.70 17.97
C ILE A 369 -16.05 2.16 17.54
N SER A 370 -16.59 2.67 16.43
CA SER A 370 -17.92 2.25 15.96
C SER A 370 -17.94 0.74 15.61
N GLN A 371 -19.03 0.07 15.90
CA GLN A 371 -19.23 -1.34 15.54
C GLN A 371 -19.14 -1.58 14.03
N GLU A 372 -19.56 -0.58 13.22
CA GLU A 372 -19.40 -0.63 11.78
C GLU A 372 -17.93 -0.78 11.36
N THR A 373 -17.01 -0.04 12.01
CA THR A 373 -15.56 -0.19 11.78
C THR A 373 -15.08 -1.60 12.11
N GLY A 374 -15.57 -2.20 13.20
CA GLY A 374 -15.28 -3.58 13.56
C GLY A 374 -15.76 -4.58 12.50
N ARG A 375 -17.02 -4.48 12.07
CA ARG A 375 -17.60 -5.34 11.00
C ARG A 375 -16.83 -5.20 9.68
N ARG A 376 -16.46 -3.97 9.28
CA ARG A 376 -15.63 -3.73 8.09
C ARG A 376 -14.25 -4.36 8.22
N ALA A 377 -13.61 -4.31 9.39
CA ALA A 377 -12.32 -4.94 9.64
C ALA A 377 -12.39 -6.47 9.49
N VAL A 378 -13.42 -7.11 10.03
CA VAL A 378 -13.67 -8.56 9.85
C VAL A 378 -13.86 -8.91 8.38
N ALA A 379 -14.74 -8.19 7.67
CA ALA A 379 -15.01 -8.44 6.25
C ALA A 379 -13.75 -8.30 5.39
N LEU A 380 -12.95 -7.24 5.59
CA LEU A 380 -11.70 -7.02 4.88
C LEU A 380 -10.69 -8.15 5.11
N THR A 381 -10.51 -8.55 6.38
CA THR A 381 -9.59 -9.63 6.75
C THR A 381 -10.03 -10.96 6.14
N PHE A 382 -11.32 -11.28 6.24
CA PHE A 382 -11.88 -12.51 5.66
C PHE A 382 -11.69 -12.57 4.14
N ILE A 383 -12.02 -11.48 3.42
CA ILE A 383 -11.85 -11.41 1.97
C ILE A 383 -10.37 -11.59 1.60
N ALA A 384 -9.45 -10.87 2.25
CA ALA A 384 -8.02 -10.97 1.94
C ALA A 384 -7.47 -12.38 2.21
N THR A 385 -7.83 -13.00 3.34
CA THR A 385 -7.43 -14.38 3.67
C THR A 385 -7.97 -15.37 2.64
N SER A 386 -9.24 -15.23 2.24
CA SER A 386 -9.85 -16.09 1.22
C SER A 386 -9.14 -15.98 -0.13
N PHE A 387 -8.74 -14.77 -0.54
CA PHE A 387 -7.95 -14.58 -1.76
C PHE A 387 -6.56 -15.22 -1.65
N VAL A 388 -5.87 -15.04 -0.52
CA VAL A 388 -4.56 -15.70 -0.29
C VAL A 388 -4.70 -17.20 -0.40
N LEU A 389 -5.66 -17.82 0.27
CA LEU A 389 -5.88 -19.26 0.23
C LEU A 389 -6.20 -19.76 -1.19
N ALA A 390 -7.16 -19.10 -1.86
CA ALA A 390 -7.58 -19.52 -3.21
C ALA A 390 -6.43 -19.45 -4.22
N VAL A 391 -5.64 -18.36 -4.18
CA VAL A 391 -4.51 -18.23 -5.12
C VAL A 391 -3.34 -19.12 -4.75
N THR A 392 -3.05 -19.32 -3.46
CA THR A 392 -2.04 -20.31 -3.05
C THR A 392 -2.40 -21.70 -3.55
N CYS A 393 -3.67 -22.13 -3.44
CA CYS A 393 -4.13 -23.39 -4.01
C CYS A 393 -3.93 -23.45 -5.52
N ALA A 394 -4.29 -22.39 -6.24
CA ALA A 394 -4.09 -22.30 -7.68
C ALA A 394 -2.60 -22.38 -8.08
N LEU A 395 -1.73 -21.63 -7.39
CA LEU A 395 -0.28 -21.69 -7.60
C LEU A 395 0.28 -23.08 -7.31
N SER A 396 -0.17 -23.73 -6.23
CA SER A 396 0.26 -25.09 -5.88
C SER A 396 -0.07 -26.11 -6.99
N ILE A 397 -1.23 -25.97 -7.65
CA ILE A 397 -1.61 -26.79 -8.80
C ILE A 397 -0.72 -26.48 -10.02
N LEU A 398 -0.49 -25.20 -10.31
CA LEU A 398 0.30 -24.75 -11.46
C LEU A 398 1.78 -25.13 -11.34
N GLU A 399 2.36 -25.02 -10.14
CA GLU A 399 3.78 -25.27 -9.86
C GLU A 399 4.08 -26.71 -9.42
N ARG A 400 3.09 -27.60 -9.40
CA ARG A 400 3.24 -29.01 -8.93
C ARG A 400 4.43 -29.75 -9.52
N ARG A 401 4.80 -29.46 -10.79
CA ARG A 401 5.91 -30.12 -11.49
C ARG A 401 7.27 -29.43 -11.24
N HIS A 402 7.32 -28.25 -10.65
CA HIS A 402 8.55 -27.48 -10.43
C HIS A 402 9.15 -27.69 -9.03
N GLY A 403 8.50 -28.45 -8.15
CA GLY A 403 9.03 -28.78 -6.83
C GLY A 403 9.14 -27.59 -5.86
N VAL A 404 8.43 -26.48 -6.12
CA VAL A 404 8.41 -25.32 -5.22
C VAL A 404 7.66 -25.68 -3.94
N SER A 405 8.26 -25.43 -2.77
CA SER A 405 7.64 -25.74 -1.49
C SER A 405 6.36 -24.95 -1.27
N LEU A 406 5.38 -25.55 -0.55
CA LEU A 406 4.13 -24.84 -0.22
C LEU A 406 4.39 -23.57 0.59
N THR A 407 5.36 -23.60 1.51
CA THR A 407 5.75 -22.42 2.30
C THR A 407 6.19 -21.26 1.43
N ASN A 408 7.00 -21.54 0.38
CA ASN A 408 7.44 -20.53 -0.55
C ASN A 408 6.28 -20.00 -1.42
N LEU A 409 5.31 -20.83 -1.83
CA LEU A 409 4.12 -20.39 -2.56
C LEU A 409 3.20 -19.52 -1.71
N VAL A 410 3.00 -19.86 -0.43
CA VAL A 410 2.28 -19.01 0.54
C VAL A 410 2.99 -17.67 0.66
N PHE A 411 4.32 -17.67 0.80
CA PHE A 411 5.15 -16.47 0.93
C PHE A 411 4.98 -15.55 -0.29
N GLU A 412 5.05 -16.08 -1.52
CA GLU A 412 4.83 -15.32 -2.77
C GLU A 412 3.42 -14.73 -2.83
N THR A 413 2.40 -15.54 -2.51
CA THR A 413 1.01 -15.09 -2.56
C THR A 413 0.73 -13.97 -1.55
N VAL A 414 1.20 -14.15 -0.31
CA VAL A 414 1.05 -13.14 0.74
C VAL A 414 1.83 -11.88 0.36
N SER A 415 3.05 -12.03 -0.14
CA SER A 415 3.87 -10.91 -0.61
C SER A 415 3.18 -10.11 -1.73
N ALA A 416 2.54 -10.79 -2.69
CA ALA A 416 1.80 -10.14 -3.76
C ALA A 416 0.54 -9.40 -3.26
N VAL A 417 -0.30 -10.05 -2.42
CA VAL A 417 -1.53 -9.46 -1.87
C VAL A 417 -1.23 -8.29 -0.95
N SER A 418 -0.20 -8.41 -0.12
CA SER A 418 0.21 -7.34 0.79
C SER A 418 1.06 -6.28 0.12
N THR A 419 1.40 -6.46 -1.17
CA THR A 419 2.29 -5.56 -1.93
C THR A 419 3.63 -5.36 -1.22
N THR A 420 4.26 -6.45 -0.77
CA THR A 420 5.51 -6.40 -0.01
C THR A 420 6.74 -6.52 -0.90
N GLY A 421 6.72 -7.46 -1.88
CA GLY A 421 7.81 -7.62 -2.85
C GLY A 421 8.94 -8.55 -2.45
N LEU A 422 8.92 -9.12 -1.25
CA LEU A 422 9.85 -10.17 -0.88
C LEU A 422 9.49 -11.46 -1.62
N SER A 423 10.48 -12.19 -2.09
CA SER A 423 10.33 -13.46 -2.79
C SER A 423 11.22 -14.53 -2.17
N ALA A 424 10.62 -15.69 -1.84
CA ALA A 424 11.33 -16.85 -1.35
C ALA A 424 11.40 -17.97 -2.42
N ALA A 425 10.49 -17.94 -3.41
CA ALA A 425 10.50 -18.89 -4.52
C ALA A 425 11.31 -18.39 -5.73
N GLY A 426 11.67 -17.08 -5.77
CA GLY A 426 12.19 -16.45 -6.96
C GLY A 426 11.08 -16.25 -8.00
N THR A 427 10.35 -15.14 -7.97
CA THR A 427 9.17 -14.89 -8.84
C THR A 427 9.47 -15.14 -10.32
N GLY A 428 10.71 -14.84 -10.76
CA GLY A 428 11.15 -15.04 -12.15
C GLY A 428 11.25 -16.52 -12.57
N THR A 429 11.40 -17.45 -11.63
CA THR A 429 11.50 -18.89 -11.89
C THR A 429 10.14 -19.58 -11.98
N LEU A 430 9.08 -18.92 -11.52
CA LEU A 430 7.72 -19.44 -11.59
C LEU A 430 7.23 -19.49 -13.05
N ARG A 431 6.26 -20.38 -13.32
CA ARG A 431 5.61 -20.47 -14.63
C ARG A 431 4.95 -19.15 -15.03
N ARG A 432 4.87 -18.90 -16.34
CA ARG A 432 4.19 -17.71 -16.89
C ARG A 432 2.74 -17.59 -16.41
N SER A 433 2.01 -18.70 -16.28
CA SER A 433 0.65 -18.72 -15.73
C SER A 433 0.58 -18.25 -14.29
N SER A 434 1.55 -18.66 -13.46
CA SER A 434 1.68 -18.22 -12.05
C SER A 434 2.02 -16.74 -11.97
N GLN A 435 2.93 -16.27 -12.81
CA GLN A 435 3.28 -14.84 -12.91
C GLN A 435 2.07 -13.97 -13.29
N ILE A 436 1.27 -14.42 -14.28
CA ILE A 436 0.03 -13.74 -14.67
C ILE A 436 -0.98 -13.69 -13.52
N LEU A 437 -1.09 -14.79 -12.74
CA LEU A 437 -2.01 -14.85 -11.60
C LEU A 437 -1.62 -13.92 -10.44
N LEU A 438 -0.33 -13.61 -10.29
CA LEU A 438 0.14 -12.67 -9.26
C LEU A 438 -0.19 -11.21 -9.56
N MET A 439 -0.32 -10.80 -10.84
CA MET A 439 -0.61 -9.41 -11.20
C MET A 439 -1.94 -8.87 -10.64
N PRO A 440 -3.10 -9.56 -10.79
CA PRO A 440 -4.35 -9.14 -10.17
C PRO A 440 -4.28 -9.05 -8.64
N LEU A 441 -3.46 -9.89 -7.99
CA LEU A 441 -3.27 -9.85 -6.55
C LEU A 441 -2.54 -8.58 -6.09
N MET A 442 -1.45 -8.20 -6.77
CA MET A 442 -0.75 -6.95 -6.51
C MET A 442 -1.69 -5.75 -6.68
N TYR A 443 -2.51 -5.77 -7.75
CA TYR A 443 -3.50 -4.74 -8.00
C TYR A 443 -4.58 -4.68 -6.90
N LEU A 444 -5.11 -5.82 -6.46
CA LEU A 444 -6.08 -5.93 -5.36
C LEU A 444 -5.49 -5.38 -4.05
N GLY A 445 -4.24 -5.74 -3.76
CA GLY A 445 -3.53 -5.27 -2.57
C GLY A 445 -3.33 -3.76 -2.53
N ARG A 446 -3.10 -3.13 -3.71
CA ARG A 446 -2.91 -1.68 -3.83
C ARG A 446 -4.21 -0.90 -3.75
N VAL A 447 -5.19 -1.27 -4.55
CA VAL A 447 -6.49 -0.58 -4.63
C VAL A 447 -7.33 -0.82 -3.37
N GLY A 448 -7.17 -1.98 -2.77
CA GLY A 448 -7.95 -2.47 -1.64
C GLY A 448 -9.20 -3.25 -2.06
N PRO A 449 -9.49 -4.38 -1.40
CA PRO A 449 -10.57 -5.28 -1.79
C PRO A 449 -11.95 -4.62 -1.70
N LEU A 450 -12.18 -3.76 -0.71
CA LEU A 450 -13.47 -3.07 -0.55
C LEU A 450 -13.70 -2.02 -1.63
N THR A 451 -12.67 -1.26 -2.01
CA THR A 451 -12.76 -0.28 -3.09
C THR A 451 -13.04 -0.97 -4.43
N LEU A 452 -12.37 -2.09 -4.68
CA LEU A 452 -12.62 -2.89 -5.88
C LEU A 452 -14.05 -3.46 -5.88
N ALA A 453 -14.52 -4.02 -4.78
CA ALA A 453 -15.89 -4.53 -4.64
C ALA A 453 -16.92 -3.43 -4.89
N THR A 454 -16.76 -2.25 -4.28
CA THR A 454 -17.68 -1.11 -4.49
C THR A 454 -17.61 -0.52 -5.91
N ALA A 455 -16.47 -0.63 -6.59
CA ALA A 455 -16.33 -0.23 -7.99
C ALA A 455 -17.07 -1.18 -8.94
N LEU A 456 -17.09 -2.49 -8.64
CA LEU A 456 -17.73 -3.53 -9.45
C LEU A 456 -19.24 -3.59 -9.22
N ILE A 457 -19.68 -3.45 -7.96
CA ILE A 457 -21.11 -3.48 -7.62
C ILE A 457 -21.77 -2.21 -8.16
N ARG A 458 -22.75 -2.38 -9.05
CA ARG A 458 -23.68 -1.29 -9.41
C ARG A 458 -24.47 -0.95 -8.14
N ARG A 459 -24.30 0.28 -7.63
CA ARG A 459 -25.11 0.78 -6.54
C ARG A 459 -26.58 0.80 -7.02
N GLU A 460 -27.30 -0.29 -6.77
CA GLU A 460 -28.75 -0.26 -6.87
C GLU A 460 -29.26 0.83 -5.95
N ARG A 461 -30.22 1.62 -6.41
CA ARG A 461 -30.86 2.68 -5.62
C ARG A 461 -31.50 2.02 -4.41
N ASP A 462 -30.82 2.03 -3.29
CA ASP A 462 -31.27 1.51 -1.98
C ASP A 462 -32.41 2.33 -1.34
N GLY A 463 -33.13 3.13 -2.11
CA GLY A 463 -34.21 3.92 -1.57
C GLY A 463 -35.46 3.10 -1.11
N ALA A 464 -35.60 1.87 -1.60
CA ALA A 464 -36.78 1.04 -1.29
C ALA A 464 -36.46 -0.19 -0.43
N ARG A 465 -35.29 -0.78 -0.51
CA ARG A 465 -34.92 -2.01 0.21
C ARG A 465 -34.61 -1.83 1.71
N ASN A 466 -34.16 -0.65 2.15
CA ASN A 466 -33.85 -0.38 3.56
C ASN A 466 -35.10 -0.18 4.45
N ARG A 467 -36.33 -0.33 3.91
CA ARG A 467 -37.61 -0.21 4.68
C ARG A 467 -38.20 -1.55 5.08
N VAL A 468 -37.64 -2.67 4.61
CA VAL A 468 -38.15 -3.99 4.98
C VAL A 468 -37.26 -4.54 6.09
N HIS A 469 -37.81 -4.60 7.32
CA HIS A 469 -37.20 -5.32 8.43
C HIS A 469 -37.66 -6.78 8.36
N PHE A 470 -36.73 -7.71 8.21
CA PHE A 470 -37.01 -9.13 8.35
C PHE A 470 -37.02 -9.51 9.83
N PRO A 471 -37.87 -10.46 10.27
CA PRO A 471 -37.81 -10.98 11.64
C PRO A 471 -36.41 -11.58 11.93
N GLU A 472 -35.87 -11.27 13.12
CA GLU A 472 -34.62 -11.85 13.57
C GLU A 472 -34.84 -13.27 14.08
N GLU A 473 -34.09 -14.23 13.54
CA GLU A 473 -34.08 -15.60 14.02
C GLU A 473 -32.69 -15.92 14.60
N LYS A 474 -32.65 -16.58 15.75
CA LYS A 474 -31.41 -16.91 16.42
C LYS A 474 -30.78 -18.13 15.77
N ILE A 475 -29.56 -17.98 15.27
CA ILE A 475 -28.68 -19.05 14.82
C ILE A 475 -27.71 -19.44 15.94
N MET A 476 -27.53 -20.72 16.19
CA MET A 476 -26.49 -21.17 17.13
C MET A 476 -25.13 -21.01 16.46
N ILE A 477 -24.26 -20.24 17.13
CA ILE A 477 -22.85 -20.08 16.78
C ILE A 477 -22.08 -20.77 17.90
N GLY A 478 -21.22 -21.75 17.53
CA GLY A 478 -20.44 -22.57 18.47
C GLY A 478 -19.45 -21.78 19.34
#